data_3af214e90e96bda1da37d34c1a6b74c3
#
_entry.id   3af214e90e96bda1da37d34c1a6b74c3
#
_cell.length_a   1.000
_cell.length_b   1.000
_cell.length_c   1.000
_cell.angle_alpha   90.00
_cell.angle_beta   90.00
_cell.angle_gamma   90.00
#
_symmetry.space_group_name_H-M   'P 1'
#
loop_
_entity.id
_entity.type
_entity.pdbx_description
1 polymer ?
#
loop_
_entity_poly.entity_id
_entity_poly.type
_entity_poly.pdbx_seq_one_letter_code
_entity_poly.pdbx_strand_id
1 'polypeptide(L)'
;MITRGVYSATCSILNEDYSLNVDATIAHATSTINNGLHGAIFFGSTGQSQLISISEKKDLISKISSHKLRKQFFLGTGCNSLKETIDL
;
A
#
# COMPACT_ATOMS: atom_id res chain seq x y z
N MET A 1 6.74 -15.67 -1.99
CA MET A 1 5.74 -16.70 -1.64
C MET A 1 4.75 -16.15 -0.63
N ILE A 2 3.47 -16.41 -0.82
CA ILE A 2 2.43 -15.96 0.11
C ILE A 2 2.31 -16.95 1.27
N THR A 3 2.44 -16.45 2.49
CA THR A 3 2.28 -17.24 3.71
C THR A 3 0.81 -17.20 4.14
N ARG A 4 0.28 -18.32 4.60
CA ARG A 4 -1.06 -18.33 5.21
C ARG A 4 -1.05 -17.48 6.46
N GLY A 5 -2.08 -16.66 6.63
CA GLY A 5 -2.18 -15.81 7.80
C GLY A 5 -3.22 -14.73 7.64
N VAL A 6 -3.16 -13.76 8.55
CA VAL A 6 -4.06 -12.61 8.55
C VAL A 6 -3.31 -11.42 7.98
N TYR A 7 -3.90 -10.74 7.01
CA TYR A 7 -3.32 -9.61 6.31
C TYR A 7 -4.19 -8.37 6.50
N SER A 8 -3.55 -7.24 6.73
CA SER A 8 -4.25 -5.96 6.88
C SER A 8 -4.71 -5.44 5.52
N ALA A 9 -5.99 -5.05 5.42
CA ALA A 9 -6.47 -4.21 4.32
C ALA A 9 -6.12 -2.77 4.70
N THR A 10 -4.94 -2.32 4.31
CA THR A 10 -4.33 -1.11 4.84
C THR A 10 -5.04 0.15 4.36
N CYS A 11 -5.35 1.05 5.29
CA CYS A 11 -5.86 2.37 4.96
C CYS A 11 -4.74 3.25 4.41
N SER A 12 -5.06 4.07 3.41
CA SER A 12 -4.16 5.11 2.92
C SER A 12 -4.31 6.34 3.80
N ILE A 13 -3.19 6.90 4.27
CA ILE A 13 -3.18 8.10 5.10
C ILE A 13 -2.88 9.29 4.23
N LEU A 14 -3.76 10.29 4.27
CA LEU A 14 -3.66 11.47 3.44
C LEU A 14 -3.16 12.66 4.24
N ASN A 15 -2.45 13.57 3.57
CA ASN A 15 -2.12 14.87 4.10
C ASN A 15 -3.35 15.78 4.08
N GLU A 16 -3.24 16.99 4.68
CA GLU A 16 -4.34 17.94 4.70
C GLU A 16 -4.76 18.38 3.30
N ASP A 17 -3.84 18.35 2.33
CA ASP A 17 -4.13 18.70 0.93
C ASP A 17 -4.64 17.51 0.11
N TYR A 18 -4.99 16.40 0.78
CA TYR A 18 -5.48 15.15 0.19
C TYR A 18 -4.44 14.36 -0.62
N SER A 19 -3.18 14.76 -0.62
CA SER A 19 -2.11 13.95 -1.20
C SER A 19 -1.79 12.77 -0.28
N LEU A 20 -1.27 11.69 -0.86
CA LEU A 20 -0.89 10.50 -0.08
C LEU A 20 0.30 10.81 0.82
N ASN A 21 0.17 10.53 2.10
CA ASN A 21 1.30 10.54 3.02
C ASN A 21 1.96 9.17 3.00
N VAL A 22 2.99 9.01 2.19
CA VAL A 22 3.64 7.72 1.97
C VAL A 22 4.24 7.18 3.26
N ASP A 23 4.98 8.01 3.98
CA ASP A 23 5.65 7.58 5.22
C ASP A 23 4.65 7.17 6.30
N ALA A 24 3.58 7.92 6.48
CA ALA A 24 2.55 7.59 7.46
C ALA A 24 1.78 6.33 7.07
N THR A 25 1.52 6.13 5.78
CA THR A 25 0.85 4.93 5.29
C THR A 25 1.70 3.69 5.54
N ILE A 26 2.99 3.76 5.27
CA ILE A 26 3.94 2.66 5.55
C ILE A 26 4.06 2.42 7.04
N ALA A 27 4.13 3.47 7.85
CA ALA A 27 4.21 3.35 9.30
C ALA A 27 2.96 2.67 9.88
N HIS A 28 1.78 3.00 9.36
CA HIS A 28 0.53 2.36 9.77
C HIS A 28 0.55 0.86 9.42
N ALA A 29 0.96 0.50 8.21
CA ALA A 29 1.06 -0.89 7.79
C ALA A 29 2.08 -1.66 8.66
N THR A 30 3.23 -1.05 8.94
CA THR A 30 4.26 -1.65 9.79
C THR A 30 3.71 -1.91 11.20
N SER A 31 2.93 -0.98 11.73
CA SER A 31 2.29 -1.12 13.04
C SER A 31 1.36 -2.34 13.07
N THR A 32 0.56 -2.57 12.02
CA THR A 32 -0.33 -3.73 11.99
C THR A 32 0.45 -5.04 11.97
N ILE A 33 1.56 -5.11 11.24
CA ILE A 33 2.41 -6.29 11.21
C ILE A 33 3.06 -6.52 12.59
N ASN A 34 3.56 -5.48 13.22
CA ASN A 34 4.18 -5.56 14.54
C ASN A 34 3.18 -5.98 15.62
N ASN A 35 1.89 -5.76 15.41
CA ASN A 35 0.83 -6.19 16.32
C ASN A 35 0.32 -7.60 16.03
N GLY A 36 1.01 -8.36 15.20
CA GLY A 36 0.77 -9.79 15.02
C GLY A 36 0.21 -10.20 13.68
N LEU A 37 -0.04 -9.27 12.75
CA LEU A 37 -0.49 -9.64 11.41
C LEU A 37 0.68 -10.13 10.56
N HIS A 38 0.37 -10.95 9.55
CA HIS A 38 1.38 -11.57 8.69
C HIS A 38 1.82 -10.65 7.56
N GLY A 39 1.02 -9.66 7.20
CA GLY A 39 1.35 -8.73 6.15
C GLY A 39 0.32 -7.63 5.99
N ALA A 40 0.55 -6.77 5.02
CA ALA A 40 -0.33 -5.63 4.73
C ALA A 40 -0.52 -5.51 3.23
N ILE A 41 -1.75 -5.16 2.82
CA ILE A 41 -2.12 -4.97 1.42
C ILE A 41 -2.45 -3.50 1.22
N PHE A 42 -1.64 -2.82 0.41
CA PHE A 42 -1.88 -1.41 0.07
C PHE A 42 -2.81 -1.31 -1.14
N PHE A 43 -3.56 -0.22 -1.21
CA PHE A 43 -4.36 0.16 -2.39
C PHE A 43 -5.45 -0.84 -2.77
N GLY A 44 -6.00 -1.53 -1.78
CA GLY A 44 -7.26 -2.24 -1.94
C GLY A 44 -8.43 -1.26 -1.81
N SER A 45 -9.65 -1.77 -1.73
CA SER A 45 -10.85 -0.93 -1.57
C SER A 45 -10.78 -0.08 -0.30
N THR A 46 -10.33 -0.66 0.80
CA THR A 46 -10.16 0.04 2.07
C THR A 46 -9.12 1.16 1.97
N GLY A 47 -8.04 0.93 1.19
CA GLY A 47 -7.01 1.94 0.94
C GLY A 47 -7.40 2.98 -0.08
N GLN A 48 -8.65 2.96 -0.58
CA GLN A 48 -9.18 3.95 -1.52
C GLN A 48 -8.33 4.11 -2.77
N SER A 49 -7.95 2.98 -3.36
CA SER A 49 -7.07 2.93 -4.53
C SER A 49 -7.48 3.88 -5.66
N GLN A 50 -8.78 4.04 -5.86
CA GLN A 50 -9.32 4.89 -6.92
C GLN A 50 -9.03 6.37 -6.71
N LEU A 51 -8.76 6.79 -5.47
CA LEU A 51 -8.51 8.19 -5.10
C LEU A 51 -7.02 8.52 -5.03
N ILE A 52 -6.16 7.52 -5.21
CA ILE A 52 -4.70 7.69 -5.11
C ILE A 52 -4.12 7.74 -6.51
N SER A 53 -3.29 8.74 -6.80
CA SER A 53 -2.68 8.89 -8.13
C SER A 53 -1.64 7.81 -8.40
N ILE A 54 -1.36 7.57 -9.69
CA ILE A 54 -0.33 6.61 -10.11
C ILE A 54 1.04 7.03 -9.58
N SER A 55 1.37 8.33 -9.65
CA SER A 55 2.67 8.80 -9.16
C SER A 55 2.83 8.58 -7.67
N GLU A 56 1.77 8.78 -6.89
CA GLU A 56 1.79 8.52 -5.46
C GLU A 56 1.97 7.03 -5.14
N LYS A 57 1.31 6.16 -5.91
CA LYS A 57 1.48 4.71 -5.78
C LYS A 57 2.92 4.31 -6.08
N LYS A 58 3.52 4.87 -7.13
CA LYS A 58 4.92 4.61 -7.48
C LYS A 58 5.88 5.10 -6.41
N ASP A 59 5.61 6.23 -5.77
CA ASP A 59 6.42 6.73 -4.66
C ASP A 59 6.40 5.75 -3.49
N LEU A 60 5.23 5.22 -3.14
CA LEU A 60 5.13 4.24 -2.07
C LEU A 60 5.89 2.96 -2.44
N ILE A 61 5.74 2.46 -3.67
CA ILE A 61 6.46 1.28 -4.15
C ILE A 61 7.96 1.48 -4.04
N SER A 62 8.46 2.65 -4.44
CA SER A 62 9.87 2.98 -4.37
C SER A 62 10.39 2.91 -2.92
N LYS A 63 9.62 3.41 -1.96
CA LYS A 63 10.02 3.40 -0.56
C LYS A 63 9.96 2.02 0.07
N ILE A 64 8.94 1.22 -0.23
CA ILE A 64 8.84 -0.12 0.35
C ILE A 64 9.83 -1.10 -0.26
N SER A 65 10.36 -0.83 -1.45
CA SER A 65 11.32 -1.73 -2.10
C SER A 65 12.60 -1.91 -1.30
N SER A 66 12.95 -0.95 -0.47
CA SER A 66 14.12 -1.01 0.42
C SER A 66 13.74 -1.22 1.89
N HIS A 67 12.46 -1.40 2.19
CA HIS A 67 11.99 -1.57 3.56
C HIS A 67 12.32 -2.98 4.07
N LYS A 68 12.63 -3.10 5.35
CA LYS A 68 12.96 -4.41 5.95
C LYS A 68 11.81 -5.40 5.91
N LEU A 69 10.57 -4.94 5.86
CA LEU A 69 9.36 -5.78 5.80
C LEU A 69 8.83 -5.93 4.37
N ARG A 70 9.60 -5.60 3.34
CA ARG A 70 9.12 -5.56 1.95
C ARG A 70 8.47 -6.87 1.48
N LYS A 71 8.90 -8.00 2.02
CA LYS A 71 8.33 -9.30 1.64
C LYS A 71 6.95 -9.56 2.23
N GLN A 72 6.51 -8.73 3.17
CA GLN A 72 5.21 -8.83 3.82
C GLN A 72 4.22 -7.78 3.31
N PHE A 73 4.64 -6.95 2.33
CA PHE A 73 3.78 -5.94 1.72
C PHE A 73 3.29 -6.42 0.36
N PHE A 74 2.01 -6.22 0.10
CA PHE A 74 1.35 -6.52 -1.16
C PHE A 74 0.68 -5.26 -1.68
N LEU A 75 0.50 -5.17 -2.99
CA LEU A 75 0.00 -3.96 -3.63
C LEU A 75 -1.13 -4.29 -4.59
N GLY A 76 -2.21 -3.54 -4.48
CA GLY A 76 -3.24 -3.55 -5.50
C GLY A 76 -2.78 -2.68 -6.68
N THR A 77 -2.88 -3.21 -7.89
CA THR A 77 -2.50 -2.49 -9.11
C THR A 77 -3.71 -2.09 -9.94
N GLY A 78 -4.92 -2.33 -9.44
CA GLY A 78 -6.14 -1.98 -10.15
C GLY A 78 -6.31 -0.47 -10.29
N CYS A 79 -6.53 -0.02 -11.51
CA CYS A 79 -6.80 1.36 -11.84
C CYS A 79 -8.04 1.42 -12.73
N ASN A 80 -8.61 2.62 -12.91
CA ASN A 80 -9.77 2.79 -13.78
C ASN A 80 -9.44 2.57 -15.25
N SER A 81 -8.18 2.73 -15.62
CA SER A 81 -7.68 2.48 -16.98
C SER A 81 -6.92 1.16 -17.02
N LEU A 82 -7.23 0.32 -18.00
CA LEU A 82 -6.49 -0.93 -18.20
C LEU A 82 -5.02 -0.66 -18.46
N LYS A 83 -4.71 0.37 -19.23
CA LYS A 83 -3.32 0.75 -19.52
C LYS A 83 -2.58 1.12 -18.25
N GLU A 84 -3.19 1.91 -17.38
CA GLU A 84 -2.57 2.31 -16.11
C GLU A 84 -2.36 1.12 -15.18
N THR A 85 -3.30 0.17 -15.17
CA THR A 85 -3.16 -1.06 -14.40
C THR A 85 -1.96 -1.87 -14.86
N ILE A 86 -1.75 -1.95 -16.18
CA ILE A 86 -0.62 -2.67 -16.76
C ILE A 86 0.70 -1.94 -16.46
N ASP A 87 0.71 -0.61 -16.55
CA ASP A 87 1.92 0.20 -16.32
C ASP A 87 2.37 0.18 -14.86
N LEU A 88 1.46 -0.02 -13.95
CA LEU A 88 1.76 -0.05 -12.53
C LEU A 88 2.32 -1.41 -12.13
#